data_a8e6848f0c42df67d663ed5dc01bb126
#
_entry.id   a8e6848f0c42df67d663ed5dc01bb126
#
_cell.length_a   1.000
_cell.length_b   1.000
_cell.length_c   1.000
_cell.angle_alpha   90.00
_cell.angle_beta   90.00
_cell.angle_gamma   90.00
#
_symmetry.space_group_name_H-M   'P 1'
#
loop_
_entity.id
_entity.type
_entity.pdbx_description
1 polymer ?
#
loop_
_entity_poly.entity_id
_entity_poly.type
_entity_poly.pdbx_seq_one_letter_code
_entity_poly.pdbx_strand_id
1 'polypeptide(L)'
;MLSYKKIGTGYPLVLIHGYLGGQSMWKFQEELKNDYDLIMPSLAGYGESSHMTAPSTIKENANQVFELLDYLKIEKFNLLGHSMGGMVVQEMATLYPERINKLICFGTGSIGVLPNRFETINESRTKIKKFGLNKVRQEIAKTWFIDYLIGDGFKLCIDEGEKATTQAALASLDAWECWDGREQLKHIKCPTLIIWSDKDRSYDWSQQKILKKGIVGSRVEIIENCAHNSHMEKPKLFNQIVKKFLL
;
A
#
# COMPACT_ATOMS: atom_id res chain seq x y z
N MET A 1 -13.08 7.40 12.94
CA MET A 1 -13.18 6.26 11.99
C MET A 1 -12.66 6.70 10.65
N LEU A 2 -11.89 5.85 9.95
CA LEU A 2 -11.33 6.15 8.63
C LEU A 2 -12.44 6.44 7.62
N SER A 3 -12.22 7.45 6.79
CA SER A 3 -13.02 7.68 5.57
C SER A 3 -12.69 6.61 4.54
N TYR A 4 -13.68 6.16 3.79
CA TYR A 4 -13.52 5.08 2.82
C TYR A 4 -14.43 5.25 1.61
N LYS A 5 -14.01 4.68 0.48
CA LYS A 5 -14.88 4.45 -0.67
C LYS A 5 -15.26 2.97 -0.72
N LYS A 6 -16.56 2.69 -0.88
CA LYS A 6 -17.08 1.33 -1.02
C LYS A 6 -17.90 1.26 -2.29
N ILE A 7 -17.56 0.35 -3.20
CA ILE A 7 -18.23 0.16 -4.49
C ILE A 7 -18.18 -1.30 -4.93
N GLY A 8 -19.21 -1.71 -5.65
CA GLY A 8 -19.31 -3.07 -6.17
C GLY A 8 -20.13 -3.99 -5.28
N THR A 9 -20.14 -5.25 -5.65
CA THR A 9 -20.85 -6.33 -4.95
C THR A 9 -20.02 -7.61 -5.06
N GLY A 10 -20.30 -8.58 -4.19
CA GLY A 10 -19.56 -9.84 -4.19
C GLY A 10 -18.66 -10.01 -2.97
N TYR A 11 -17.59 -10.80 -3.11
CA TYR A 11 -16.70 -11.05 -1.98
C TYR A 11 -15.86 -9.79 -1.65
N PRO A 12 -15.72 -9.40 -0.37
CA PRO A 12 -15.01 -8.19 0.00
C PRO A 12 -13.54 -8.21 -0.41
N LEU A 13 -13.08 -7.11 -1.01
CA LEU A 13 -11.67 -6.85 -1.33
C LEU A 13 -11.26 -5.50 -0.75
N VAL A 14 -10.39 -5.53 0.24
CA VAL A 14 -9.87 -4.35 0.93
C VAL A 14 -8.56 -3.92 0.29
N LEU A 15 -8.47 -2.65 -0.12
CA LEU A 15 -7.34 -2.07 -0.83
C LEU A 15 -6.68 -0.97 0.00
N ILE A 16 -5.47 -1.22 0.53
CA ILE A 16 -4.74 -0.30 1.41
C ILE A 16 -3.65 0.43 0.62
N HIS A 17 -3.78 1.77 0.53
CA HIS A 17 -2.85 2.62 -0.20
C HIS A 17 -1.49 2.78 0.48
N GLY A 18 -0.51 3.29 -0.27
CA GLY A 18 0.83 3.60 0.21
C GLY A 18 0.96 5.02 0.77
N TYR A 19 2.21 5.38 1.08
CA TYR A 19 2.61 6.71 1.56
C TYR A 19 2.15 7.82 0.61
N LEU A 20 1.69 8.94 1.16
CA LEU A 20 1.16 10.10 0.42
C LEU A 20 -0.03 9.78 -0.49
N GLY A 21 -0.70 8.66 -0.26
CA GLY A 21 -1.87 8.24 -1.02
C GLY A 21 -3.19 8.48 -0.28
N GLY A 22 -4.23 7.82 -0.76
CA GLY A 22 -5.58 7.82 -0.23
C GLY A 22 -6.45 6.86 -1.04
N GLN A 23 -7.74 6.83 -0.76
CA GLN A 23 -8.70 5.94 -1.44
C GLN A 23 -8.70 6.10 -2.97
N SER A 24 -8.42 7.30 -3.49
CA SER A 24 -8.45 7.58 -4.93
C SER A 24 -7.28 6.95 -5.69
N MET A 25 -6.21 6.54 -5.00
CA MET A 25 -5.08 5.83 -5.62
C MET A 25 -5.51 4.54 -6.35
N TRP A 26 -6.68 4.00 -5.99
CA TRP A 26 -7.26 2.78 -6.58
C TRP A 26 -8.24 3.04 -7.73
N LYS A 27 -8.28 4.28 -8.28
CA LYS A 27 -9.20 4.67 -9.35
C LYS A 27 -9.16 3.71 -10.54
N PHE A 28 -7.98 3.27 -10.96
CA PHE A 28 -7.83 2.34 -12.10
C PHE A 28 -8.18 0.88 -11.74
N GLN A 29 -8.35 0.55 -10.46
CA GLN A 29 -8.77 -0.74 -9.96
C GLN A 29 -10.28 -0.78 -9.68
N GLU A 30 -11.00 0.32 -9.88
CA GLU A 30 -12.47 0.35 -9.73
C GLU A 30 -13.19 -0.59 -10.72
N GLU A 31 -12.55 -0.99 -11.81
CA GLU A 31 -13.05 -2.04 -12.72
C GLU A 31 -13.31 -3.36 -11.98
N LEU A 32 -12.56 -3.67 -10.92
CA LEU A 32 -12.72 -4.87 -10.10
C LEU A 32 -14.08 -4.92 -9.36
N LYS A 33 -14.82 -3.80 -9.27
CA LYS A 33 -16.17 -3.72 -8.68
C LYS A 33 -17.20 -4.64 -9.33
N ASN A 34 -16.94 -5.08 -10.57
CA ASN A 34 -17.81 -6.01 -11.26
C ASN A 34 -17.79 -7.43 -10.66
N ASP A 35 -16.71 -7.76 -9.92
CA ASP A 35 -16.49 -9.08 -9.36
C ASP A 35 -16.36 -9.07 -7.82
N TYR A 36 -16.05 -7.90 -7.23
CA TYR A 36 -15.76 -7.74 -5.80
C TYR A 36 -16.47 -6.53 -5.18
N ASP A 37 -16.76 -6.62 -3.89
CA ASP A 37 -17.14 -5.48 -3.05
C ASP A 37 -15.83 -4.79 -2.61
N LEU A 38 -15.47 -3.69 -3.27
CA LEU A 38 -14.22 -2.98 -3.03
C LEU A 38 -14.37 -2.04 -1.82
N ILE A 39 -13.49 -2.18 -0.84
CA ILE A 39 -13.38 -1.29 0.31
C ILE A 39 -12.01 -0.62 0.27
N MET A 40 -11.99 0.68 0.04
CA MET A 40 -10.80 1.49 -0.14
C MET A 40 -10.74 2.58 0.94
N PRO A 41 -10.15 2.30 2.12
CA PRO A 41 -9.98 3.33 3.15
C PRO A 41 -8.88 4.32 2.77
N SER A 42 -9.03 5.57 3.22
CA SER A 42 -7.91 6.50 3.40
C SER A 42 -7.36 6.32 4.80
N LEU A 43 -6.08 6.01 4.95
CA LEU A 43 -5.42 5.93 6.26
C LEU A 43 -5.45 7.29 6.95
N ALA A 44 -5.39 7.32 8.28
CA ALA A 44 -5.45 8.55 9.05
C ALA A 44 -4.36 9.54 8.63
N GLY A 45 -4.75 10.80 8.46
CA GLY A 45 -3.89 11.89 7.99
C GLY A 45 -3.71 11.97 6.47
N TYR A 46 -4.33 11.05 5.72
CA TYR A 46 -4.26 10.96 4.26
C TYR A 46 -5.65 11.05 3.60
N GLY A 47 -5.68 11.53 2.35
CA GLY A 47 -6.88 11.58 1.54
C GLY A 47 -8.07 12.19 2.31
N GLU A 48 -9.22 11.53 2.26
CA GLU A 48 -10.44 11.98 2.95
C GLU A 48 -10.40 11.79 4.49
N SER A 49 -9.34 11.11 5.01
CA SER A 49 -9.06 11.00 6.45
C SER A 49 -8.00 11.99 6.93
N SER A 50 -7.68 13.04 6.17
CA SER A 50 -6.67 14.06 6.50
C SER A 50 -6.94 14.79 7.82
N HIS A 51 -8.21 14.86 8.26
CA HIS A 51 -8.61 15.44 9.54
C HIS A 51 -8.25 14.59 10.77
N MET A 52 -7.84 13.33 10.57
CA MET A 52 -7.45 12.42 11.64
C MET A 52 -5.95 12.48 11.89
N THR A 53 -5.54 12.37 13.15
CA THR A 53 -4.12 12.22 13.50
C THR A 53 -3.60 10.85 13.04
N ALA A 54 -2.56 10.84 12.21
CA ALA A 54 -1.94 9.61 11.75
C ALA A 54 -1.14 8.95 12.89
N PRO A 55 -1.25 7.62 13.08
CA PRO A 55 -0.45 6.89 14.04
C PRO A 55 1.00 6.75 13.56
N SER A 56 1.91 6.57 14.54
CA SER A 56 3.34 6.41 14.30
C SER A 56 3.80 4.94 14.30
N THR A 57 2.88 4.00 14.18
CA THR A 57 3.20 2.57 14.05
C THR A 57 2.37 1.90 12.95
N ILE A 58 2.95 0.90 12.29
CA ILE A 58 2.23 0.09 11.28
C ILE A 58 1.09 -0.68 11.93
N LYS A 59 1.29 -1.18 13.15
CA LYS A 59 0.26 -1.92 13.91
C LYS A 59 -0.98 -1.08 14.22
N GLU A 60 -0.81 0.18 14.60
CA GLU A 60 -1.97 1.07 14.84
C GLU A 60 -2.72 1.40 13.55
N ASN A 61 -2.01 1.59 12.42
CA ASN A 61 -2.66 1.69 11.11
C ASN A 61 -3.50 0.43 10.80
N ALA A 62 -2.96 -0.77 11.06
CA ALA A 62 -3.69 -2.03 10.87
C ALA A 62 -4.93 -2.11 11.77
N ASN A 63 -4.83 -1.72 13.04
CA ASN A 63 -5.97 -1.70 13.97
C ASN A 63 -7.07 -0.75 13.51
N GLN A 64 -6.74 0.45 13.03
CA GLN A 64 -7.74 1.40 12.51
C GLN A 64 -8.49 0.84 11.28
N VAL A 65 -7.81 0.06 10.43
CA VAL A 65 -8.48 -0.63 9.32
C VAL A 65 -9.43 -1.71 9.85
N PHE A 66 -9.03 -2.49 10.86
CA PHE A 66 -9.93 -3.46 11.48
C PHE A 66 -11.14 -2.81 12.14
N GLU A 67 -10.98 -1.69 12.84
CA GLU A 67 -12.10 -0.92 13.42
C GLU A 67 -13.12 -0.51 12.34
N LEU A 68 -12.64 -0.09 11.16
CA LEU A 68 -13.51 0.20 10.01
C LEU A 68 -14.23 -1.05 9.52
N LEU A 69 -13.52 -2.18 9.37
CA LEU A 69 -14.11 -3.43 8.88
C LEU A 69 -15.14 -3.99 9.86
N ASP A 70 -14.92 -3.86 11.16
CA ASP A 70 -15.86 -4.24 12.22
C ASP A 70 -17.14 -3.38 12.17
N TYR A 71 -16.95 -2.06 11.99
CA TYR A 71 -18.09 -1.16 11.77
C TYR A 71 -18.92 -1.55 10.55
N LEU A 72 -18.25 -1.97 9.47
CA LEU A 72 -18.90 -2.43 8.23
C LEU A 72 -19.42 -3.87 8.33
N LYS A 73 -19.21 -4.57 9.45
CA LYS A 73 -19.59 -5.98 9.69
C LYS A 73 -18.95 -6.92 8.66
N ILE A 74 -17.72 -6.64 8.25
CA ILE A 74 -16.97 -7.47 7.30
C ILE A 74 -16.03 -8.38 8.09
N GLU A 75 -16.42 -9.65 8.24
CA GLU A 75 -15.69 -10.64 9.02
C GLU A 75 -14.52 -11.25 8.25
N LYS A 76 -14.74 -11.59 6.97
CA LYS A 76 -13.72 -12.21 6.09
C LYS A 76 -13.60 -11.46 4.78
N PHE A 77 -12.37 -11.30 4.30
CA PHE A 77 -12.09 -10.51 3.11
C PHE A 77 -10.78 -10.93 2.42
N ASN A 78 -10.64 -10.56 1.15
CA ASN A 78 -9.38 -10.51 0.45
C ASN A 78 -8.70 -9.17 0.75
N LEU A 79 -7.37 -9.16 0.82
CA LEU A 79 -6.61 -8.01 1.26
C LEU A 79 -5.48 -7.71 0.28
N LEU A 80 -5.37 -6.46 -0.16
CA LEU A 80 -4.30 -5.97 -1.01
C LEU A 80 -3.70 -4.70 -0.41
N GLY A 81 -2.39 -4.65 -0.27
CA GLY A 81 -1.68 -3.46 0.20
C GLY A 81 -0.54 -3.06 -0.70
N HIS A 82 -0.47 -1.76 -1.01
CA HIS A 82 0.58 -1.16 -1.82
C HIS A 82 1.60 -0.44 -0.94
N SER A 83 2.89 -0.69 -1.15
CA SER A 83 3.99 0.05 -0.51
C SER A 83 3.87 0.03 1.03
N MET A 84 3.72 1.17 1.71
CA MET A 84 3.40 1.23 3.15
C MET A 84 2.13 0.44 3.49
N GLY A 85 1.10 0.50 2.65
CA GLY A 85 -0.09 -0.32 2.79
C GLY A 85 0.22 -1.82 2.75
N GLY A 86 1.29 -2.22 2.05
CA GLY A 86 1.81 -3.58 2.05
C GLY A 86 2.39 -4.01 3.40
N MET A 87 2.98 -3.08 4.17
CA MET A 87 3.39 -3.33 5.56
C MET A 87 2.17 -3.49 6.46
N VAL A 88 1.16 -2.61 6.30
CA VAL A 88 -0.10 -2.66 7.05
C VAL A 88 -0.82 -3.98 6.84
N VAL A 89 -0.94 -4.47 5.60
CA VAL A 89 -1.63 -5.73 5.32
C VAL A 89 -0.86 -6.96 5.81
N GLN A 90 0.47 -6.91 5.86
CA GLN A 90 1.28 -7.96 6.50
C GLN A 90 0.98 -8.00 8.01
N GLU A 91 0.95 -6.85 8.67
CA GLU A 91 0.57 -6.75 10.09
C GLU A 91 -0.85 -7.29 10.32
N MET A 92 -1.83 -6.88 9.49
CA MET A 92 -3.22 -7.37 9.56
C MET A 92 -3.29 -8.91 9.44
N ALA A 93 -2.53 -9.49 8.50
CA ALA A 93 -2.54 -10.93 8.26
C ALA A 93 -1.91 -11.74 9.41
N THR A 94 -1.14 -11.12 10.28
CA THR A 94 -0.58 -11.76 11.48
C THR A 94 -1.42 -11.53 12.73
N LEU A 95 -2.12 -10.39 12.82
CA LEU A 95 -2.99 -10.08 13.96
C LEU A 95 -4.27 -10.92 13.98
N TYR A 96 -4.92 -11.06 12.82
CA TYR A 96 -6.19 -11.81 12.69
C TYR A 96 -6.16 -12.66 11.41
N PRO A 97 -5.33 -13.72 11.37
CA PRO A 97 -5.12 -14.55 10.17
C PRO A 97 -6.39 -15.23 9.68
N GLU A 98 -7.35 -15.52 10.59
CA GLU A 98 -8.64 -16.17 10.27
C GLU A 98 -9.59 -15.27 9.46
N ARG A 99 -9.36 -13.96 9.47
CA ARG A 99 -10.16 -12.99 8.72
C ARG A 99 -9.68 -12.81 7.28
N ILE A 100 -8.43 -13.19 6.99
CA ILE A 100 -7.82 -12.97 5.67
C ILE A 100 -7.99 -14.22 4.79
N ASN A 101 -8.79 -14.10 3.73
CA ASN A 101 -8.98 -15.19 2.77
C ASN A 101 -7.77 -15.33 1.83
N LYS A 102 -7.38 -14.25 1.15
CA LYS A 102 -6.18 -14.17 0.29
C LYS A 102 -5.49 -12.81 0.51
N LEU A 103 -4.16 -12.81 0.42
CA LEU A 103 -3.32 -11.63 0.63
C LEU A 103 -2.56 -11.27 -0.64
N ILE A 104 -2.50 -9.98 -0.98
CA ILE A 104 -1.65 -9.44 -2.05
C ILE A 104 -0.73 -8.38 -1.45
N CYS A 105 0.59 -8.63 -1.49
CA CYS A 105 1.64 -7.68 -1.13
C CYS A 105 2.17 -7.06 -2.42
N PHE A 106 1.89 -5.79 -2.66
CA PHE A 106 2.24 -5.11 -3.90
C PHE A 106 3.26 -3.99 -3.67
N GLY A 107 4.39 -4.03 -4.38
CA GLY A 107 5.45 -3.00 -4.34
C GLY A 107 5.89 -2.69 -2.91
N THR A 108 6.15 -3.72 -2.10
CA THR A 108 6.42 -3.59 -0.66
C THR A 108 7.58 -4.48 -0.22
N GLY A 109 7.99 -4.33 1.03
CA GLY A 109 8.98 -5.16 1.69
C GLY A 109 8.49 -5.61 3.06
N SER A 110 9.37 -6.30 3.80
CA SER A 110 9.11 -6.78 5.16
C SER A 110 9.83 -5.97 6.25
N ILE A 111 10.50 -4.88 5.86
CA ILE A 111 11.15 -3.92 6.77
C ILE A 111 10.87 -2.51 6.30
N GLY A 112 10.83 -1.55 7.23
CA GLY A 112 10.63 -0.15 6.87
C GLY A 112 11.94 0.57 6.52
N VAL A 113 13.07 0.23 7.17
CA VAL A 113 14.39 0.78 6.85
C VAL A 113 15.03 -0.02 5.71
N LEU A 114 14.84 0.45 4.48
CA LEU A 114 15.31 -0.23 3.27
C LEU A 114 16.75 0.17 2.94
N PRO A 115 17.68 -0.80 2.78
CA PRO A 115 19.10 -0.52 2.57
C PRO A 115 19.41 0.20 1.25
N ASN A 116 18.59 -0.02 0.21
CA ASN A 116 18.82 0.49 -1.15
C ASN A 116 17.71 1.45 -1.61
N ARG A 117 17.00 2.10 -0.68
CA ARG A 117 15.99 3.10 -1.03
C ARG A 117 16.67 4.33 -1.66
N PHE A 118 15.97 5.03 -2.57
CA PHE A 118 16.45 6.24 -3.24
C PHE A 118 16.84 7.38 -2.29
N GLU A 119 16.34 7.39 -1.05
CA GLU A 119 16.78 8.27 0.05
C GLU A 119 16.49 7.59 1.41
N THR A 120 17.26 7.95 2.42
CA THR A 120 17.05 7.45 3.79
C THR A 120 15.81 8.09 4.43
N ILE A 121 15.27 7.46 5.46
CA ILE A 121 14.16 8.01 6.27
C ILE A 121 14.53 9.37 6.85
N ASN A 122 15.77 9.52 7.35
CA ASN A 122 16.24 10.77 7.95
C ASN A 122 16.38 11.90 6.90
N GLU A 123 16.82 11.58 5.69
CA GLU A 123 16.86 12.54 4.57
C GLU A 123 15.44 12.99 4.19
N SER A 124 14.48 12.06 4.06
CA SER A 124 13.07 12.38 3.82
C SER A 124 12.51 13.30 4.90
N ARG A 125 12.75 12.97 6.18
CA ARG A 125 12.33 13.78 7.35
C ARG A 125 12.95 15.19 7.31
N THR A 126 14.24 15.29 7.01
CA THR A 126 14.96 16.57 6.89
C THR A 126 14.43 17.40 5.74
N LYS A 127 14.21 16.80 4.57
CA LYS A 127 13.64 17.48 3.39
C LYS A 127 12.25 18.04 3.68
N ILE A 128 11.36 17.26 4.32
CA ILE A 128 10.02 17.72 4.70
C ILE A 128 10.10 18.93 5.62
N LYS A 129 10.94 18.88 6.65
CA LYS A 129 11.12 19.98 7.62
C LYS A 129 11.70 21.24 6.95
N LYS A 130 12.64 21.07 6.02
CA LYS A 130 13.37 22.18 5.38
C LYS A 130 12.61 22.82 4.20
N PHE A 131 11.97 22.00 3.37
CA PHE A 131 11.40 22.45 2.09
C PHE A 131 9.86 22.39 2.06
N GLY A 132 9.25 21.83 3.09
CA GLY A 132 7.81 21.59 3.16
C GLY A 132 7.36 20.35 2.38
N LEU A 133 6.25 19.76 2.81
CA LEU A 133 5.72 18.53 2.23
C LEU A 133 5.35 18.66 0.75
N ASN A 134 4.83 19.82 0.34
CA ASN A 134 4.39 20.08 -1.04
C ASN A 134 5.49 19.85 -2.08
N LYS A 135 6.71 20.31 -1.78
CA LYS A 135 7.85 20.12 -2.67
C LYS A 135 8.33 18.67 -2.65
N VAL A 136 8.46 18.11 -1.45
CA VAL A 136 9.01 16.75 -1.26
C VAL A 136 8.10 15.69 -1.90
N ARG A 137 6.77 15.81 -1.80
CA ARG A 137 5.85 14.84 -2.40
C ARG A 137 5.96 14.79 -3.93
N GLN A 138 6.17 15.94 -4.58
CA GLN A 138 6.35 15.98 -6.04
C GLN A 138 7.63 15.25 -6.47
N GLU A 139 8.72 15.46 -5.73
CA GLU A 139 9.99 14.76 -5.98
C GLU A 139 9.85 13.25 -5.78
N ILE A 140 9.18 12.83 -4.71
CA ILE A 140 8.94 11.41 -4.41
C ILE A 140 8.02 10.79 -5.48
N ALA A 141 6.91 11.44 -5.84
CA ALA A 141 5.96 10.91 -6.82
C ALA A 141 6.62 10.65 -8.19
N LYS A 142 7.59 11.45 -8.59
CA LYS A 142 8.37 11.21 -9.82
C LYS A 142 9.12 9.87 -9.79
N THR A 143 9.55 9.41 -8.64
CA THR A 143 10.26 8.12 -8.53
C THR A 143 9.35 6.91 -8.73
N TRP A 144 8.02 7.09 -8.65
CA TRP A 144 7.02 6.02 -8.71
C TRP A 144 6.60 5.64 -10.14
N PHE A 145 7.06 6.38 -11.15
CA PHE A 145 6.72 6.16 -12.56
C PHE A 145 7.98 6.08 -13.42
N ILE A 146 7.93 5.31 -14.50
CA ILE A 146 9.00 5.31 -15.52
C ILE A 146 9.03 6.66 -16.21
N ASP A 147 7.88 7.09 -16.71
CA ASP A 147 7.67 8.39 -17.34
C ASP A 147 6.53 9.12 -16.62
N TYR A 148 6.91 10.04 -15.74
CA TYR A 148 5.98 10.83 -14.94
C TYR A 148 5.40 12.04 -15.69
N LEU A 149 5.89 12.37 -16.86
CA LEU A 149 5.42 13.53 -17.63
C LEU A 149 4.13 13.23 -18.38
N ILE A 150 3.77 11.98 -18.57
CA ILE A 150 2.64 11.53 -19.36
C ILE A 150 1.74 10.63 -18.52
N GLY A 151 0.48 11.05 -18.32
CA GLY A 151 -0.57 10.17 -17.83
C GLY A 151 -1.33 10.64 -16.59
N ASP A 152 -2.57 10.15 -16.49
CA ASP A 152 -3.51 10.45 -15.39
C ASP A 152 -3.02 9.94 -14.03
N GLY A 153 -2.20 8.88 -14.03
CA GLY A 153 -1.70 8.27 -12.79
C GLY A 153 -0.80 9.21 -11.99
N PHE A 154 0.14 9.90 -12.65
CA PHE A 154 1.00 10.86 -11.98
C PHE A 154 0.20 12.04 -11.42
N LYS A 155 -0.71 12.60 -12.24
CA LYS A 155 -1.59 13.68 -11.77
C LYS A 155 -2.41 13.24 -10.55
N LEU A 156 -2.98 12.05 -10.58
CA LEU A 156 -3.74 11.49 -9.46
C LEU A 156 -2.89 11.40 -8.19
N CYS A 157 -1.63 10.98 -8.29
CA CYS A 157 -0.71 10.95 -7.15
C CYS A 157 -0.44 12.33 -6.57
N ILE A 158 -0.30 13.35 -7.43
CA ILE A 158 -0.11 14.73 -6.97
C ILE A 158 -1.37 15.24 -6.28
N ASP A 159 -2.54 15.10 -6.91
CA ASP A 159 -3.82 15.58 -6.38
C ASP A 159 -4.16 14.88 -5.05
N GLU A 160 -3.93 13.57 -4.94
CA GLU A 160 -4.19 12.82 -3.70
C GLU A 160 -3.16 13.15 -2.62
N GLY A 161 -1.88 13.27 -2.99
CA GLY A 161 -0.82 13.68 -2.07
C GLY A 161 -1.02 15.10 -1.50
N GLU A 162 -1.77 15.98 -2.17
CA GLU A 162 -2.14 17.32 -1.65
C GLU A 162 -3.01 17.27 -0.40
N LYS A 163 -3.77 16.20 -0.24
CA LYS A 163 -4.62 15.98 0.93
C LYS A 163 -3.84 15.42 2.13
N ALA A 164 -2.61 14.91 1.92
CA ALA A 164 -1.77 14.38 2.99
C ALA A 164 -1.29 15.50 3.93
N THR A 165 -1.37 15.28 5.22
CA THR A 165 -0.86 16.23 6.22
C THR A 165 0.63 16.03 6.46
N THR A 166 1.33 17.11 6.84
CA THR A 166 2.74 17.01 7.25
C THR A 166 2.91 16.11 8.46
N GLN A 167 1.95 16.13 9.39
CA GLN A 167 1.94 15.24 10.55
C GLN A 167 1.90 13.77 10.11
N ALA A 168 1.00 13.40 9.18
CA ALA A 168 0.90 12.04 8.68
C ALA A 168 2.16 11.58 7.93
N ALA A 169 2.74 12.47 7.12
CA ALA A 169 3.97 12.17 6.41
C ALA A 169 5.12 11.86 7.38
N LEU A 170 5.28 12.64 8.46
CA LEU A 170 6.31 12.42 9.47
C LEU A 170 6.01 11.17 10.32
N ALA A 171 4.76 10.98 10.76
CA ALA A 171 4.36 9.80 11.54
C ALA A 171 4.57 8.49 10.76
N SER A 172 4.36 8.49 9.45
CA SER A 172 4.66 7.33 8.61
C SER A 172 6.15 7.01 8.53
N LEU A 173 7.02 8.04 8.49
CA LEU A 173 8.47 7.82 8.56
C LEU A 173 8.88 7.21 9.90
N ASP A 174 8.27 7.65 11.01
CA ASP A 174 8.49 7.08 12.34
C ASP A 174 7.98 5.63 12.40
N ALA A 175 6.81 5.35 11.82
CA ALA A 175 6.25 4.00 11.72
C ALA A 175 7.16 3.04 10.94
N TRP A 176 7.78 3.49 9.85
CA TRP A 176 8.72 2.66 9.09
C TRP A 176 10.01 2.41 9.86
N GLU A 177 10.57 3.44 10.49
CA GLU A 177 11.84 3.34 11.21
C GLU A 177 11.80 2.27 12.30
N CYS A 178 10.64 2.08 12.91
CA CYS A 178 10.41 1.12 14.00
C CYS A 178 9.88 -0.24 13.53
N TRP A 179 9.50 -0.40 12.24
CA TRP A 179 8.83 -1.62 11.79
C TRP A 179 9.77 -2.63 11.14
N ASP A 180 9.77 -3.85 11.70
CA ASP A 180 10.41 -5.03 11.13
C ASP A 180 9.45 -6.23 11.21
N GLY A 181 8.87 -6.60 10.07
CA GLY A 181 7.91 -7.71 9.96
C GLY A 181 8.54 -9.05 9.58
N ARG A 182 9.88 -9.15 9.43
CA ARG A 182 10.55 -10.35 8.89
C ARG A 182 10.25 -11.61 9.69
N GLU A 183 10.30 -11.54 11.01
CA GLU A 183 10.01 -12.68 11.89
C GLU A 183 8.53 -13.06 11.87
N GLN A 184 7.64 -12.14 11.47
CA GLN A 184 6.20 -12.36 11.42
C GLN A 184 5.74 -13.03 10.12
N LEU A 185 6.53 -12.99 9.04
CA LEU A 185 6.15 -13.56 7.73
C LEU A 185 5.73 -15.02 7.81
N LYS A 186 6.37 -15.83 8.66
CA LYS A 186 6.05 -17.26 8.88
C LYS A 186 4.66 -17.50 9.48
N HIS A 187 4.04 -16.46 10.05
CA HIS A 187 2.70 -16.52 10.63
C HIS A 187 1.60 -16.16 9.62
N ILE A 188 1.94 -15.63 8.44
CA ILE A 188 0.99 -15.42 7.35
C ILE A 188 0.63 -16.78 6.75
N LYS A 189 -0.62 -17.22 6.92
CA LYS A 189 -1.09 -18.56 6.57
C LYS A 189 -1.99 -18.61 5.32
N CYS A 190 -2.58 -17.48 4.96
CA CYS A 190 -3.44 -17.42 3.78
C CYS A 190 -2.64 -17.49 2.47
N PRO A 191 -3.24 -17.95 1.37
CA PRO A 191 -2.64 -17.85 0.05
C PRO A 191 -2.19 -16.41 -0.23
N THR A 192 -0.92 -16.25 -0.61
CA THR A 192 -0.32 -14.92 -0.78
C THR A 192 0.30 -14.75 -2.15
N LEU A 193 0.00 -13.60 -2.77
CA LEU A 193 0.63 -13.12 -4.00
C LEU A 193 1.51 -11.92 -3.68
N ILE A 194 2.72 -11.93 -4.20
CA ILE A 194 3.65 -10.81 -4.17
C ILE A 194 3.69 -10.23 -5.59
N ILE A 195 3.31 -8.96 -5.77
CA ILE A 195 3.41 -8.26 -7.06
C ILE A 195 4.56 -7.26 -6.96
N TRP A 196 5.45 -7.30 -7.93
CA TRP A 196 6.59 -6.39 -8.00
C TRP A 196 6.82 -5.90 -9.43
N SER A 197 7.43 -4.74 -9.56
CA SER A 197 7.74 -4.12 -10.87
C SER A 197 9.25 -4.02 -11.04
N ASP A 198 9.76 -4.39 -12.20
CA ASP A 198 11.19 -4.53 -12.47
C ASP A 198 11.99 -3.21 -12.46
N LYS A 199 11.29 -2.08 -12.52
CA LYS A 199 11.87 -0.71 -12.43
C LYS A 199 11.46 0.01 -11.14
N ASP A 200 10.98 -0.72 -10.13
CA ASP A 200 10.66 -0.12 -8.82
C ASP A 200 11.93 0.43 -8.16
N ARG A 201 11.93 1.74 -7.87
CA ARG A 201 13.03 2.45 -7.21
C ARG A 201 12.87 2.53 -5.69
N SER A 202 11.70 2.12 -5.18
CA SER A 202 11.40 2.11 -3.75
C SER A 202 11.75 0.78 -3.09
N TYR A 203 11.43 -0.32 -3.76
CA TYR A 203 11.66 -1.69 -3.26
C TYR A 203 12.36 -2.52 -4.33
N ASP A 204 13.59 -2.94 -4.05
CA ASP A 204 14.36 -3.78 -4.95
C ASP A 204 13.96 -5.26 -4.88
N TRP A 205 14.53 -6.07 -5.76
CA TRP A 205 14.27 -7.51 -5.82
C TRP A 205 14.66 -8.26 -4.53
N SER A 206 15.60 -7.74 -3.75
CA SER A 206 16.03 -8.37 -2.48
C SER A 206 14.87 -8.45 -1.48
N GLN A 207 14.01 -7.41 -1.44
CA GLN A 207 12.84 -7.39 -0.57
C GLN A 207 11.80 -8.43 -0.99
N GLN A 208 11.60 -8.63 -2.29
CA GLN A 208 10.69 -9.64 -2.81
C GLN A 208 11.16 -11.06 -2.49
N LYS A 209 12.48 -11.29 -2.54
CA LYS A 209 13.08 -12.57 -2.11
C LYS A 209 12.83 -12.86 -0.63
N ILE A 210 12.92 -11.85 0.23
CA ILE A 210 12.65 -11.99 1.67
C ILE A 210 11.18 -12.36 1.89
N LEU A 211 10.24 -11.63 1.28
CA LEU A 211 8.80 -11.94 1.34
C LEU A 211 8.52 -13.37 0.84
N LYS A 212 9.05 -13.72 -0.34
CA LYS A 212 8.87 -15.05 -0.94
C LYS A 212 9.41 -16.19 -0.07
N LYS A 213 10.54 -15.98 0.58
CA LYS A 213 11.14 -16.97 1.48
C LYS A 213 10.37 -17.06 2.81
N GLY A 214 9.93 -15.93 3.35
CA GLY A 214 9.28 -15.85 4.66
C GLY A 214 7.83 -16.32 4.64
N ILE A 215 7.09 -16.07 3.55
CA ILE A 215 5.68 -16.46 3.43
C ILE A 215 5.60 -17.77 2.65
N VAL A 216 5.41 -18.87 3.37
CA VAL A 216 5.37 -20.22 2.78
C VAL A 216 4.21 -20.33 1.79
N GLY A 217 4.49 -20.88 0.60
CA GLY A 217 3.48 -21.06 -0.46
C GLY A 217 3.14 -19.79 -1.25
N SER A 218 3.73 -18.64 -0.92
CA SER A 218 3.49 -17.40 -1.69
C SER A 218 3.90 -17.55 -3.15
N ARG A 219 3.25 -16.78 -4.04
CA ARG A 219 3.59 -16.67 -5.46
C ARG A 219 4.17 -15.27 -5.74
N VAL A 220 4.95 -15.14 -6.80
CA VAL A 220 5.48 -13.85 -7.24
C VAL A 220 5.06 -13.63 -8.68
N GLU A 221 4.54 -12.45 -8.96
CA GLU A 221 4.28 -11.94 -10.31
C GLU A 221 5.09 -10.67 -10.52
N ILE A 222 5.80 -10.61 -11.65
CA ILE A 222 6.63 -9.46 -12.01
C ILE A 222 5.95 -8.71 -13.15
N ILE A 223 5.72 -7.42 -12.95
CA ILE A 223 5.22 -6.53 -14.01
C ILE A 223 6.43 -5.81 -14.63
N GLU A 224 6.82 -6.25 -15.81
CA GLU A 224 7.97 -5.69 -16.50
C GLU A 224 7.70 -4.29 -17.04
N ASN A 225 8.77 -3.48 -17.19
CA ASN A 225 8.70 -2.12 -17.72
C ASN A 225 7.66 -1.26 -17.00
N CYS A 226 7.69 -1.31 -15.68
CA CYS A 226 6.90 -0.48 -14.77
C CYS A 226 7.73 -0.09 -13.56
N ALA A 227 7.47 1.09 -13.01
CA ALA A 227 8.02 1.53 -11.75
C ALA A 227 7.10 1.11 -10.56
N HIS A 228 7.16 1.84 -9.47
CA HIS A 228 6.45 1.53 -8.22
C HIS A 228 4.92 1.48 -8.36
N ASN A 229 4.35 2.33 -9.22
CA ASN A 229 2.90 2.45 -9.43
C ASN A 229 2.40 1.67 -10.66
N SER A 230 2.83 0.41 -10.85
CA SER A 230 2.40 -0.39 -12.00
C SER A 230 0.89 -0.61 -12.09
N HIS A 231 0.14 -0.49 -11.01
CA HIS A 231 -1.32 -0.48 -11.00
C HIS A 231 -1.94 0.72 -11.74
N MET A 232 -1.15 1.78 -11.96
CA MET A 232 -1.53 2.97 -12.75
C MET A 232 -0.87 2.97 -14.12
N GLU A 233 0.37 2.46 -14.25
CA GLU A 233 1.10 2.40 -15.51
C GLU A 233 0.55 1.31 -16.45
N LYS A 234 0.16 0.15 -15.88
CA LYS A 234 -0.42 -1.00 -16.62
C LYS A 234 -1.68 -1.53 -15.95
N PRO A 235 -2.73 -0.71 -15.78
CA PRO A 235 -3.90 -1.06 -14.97
C PRO A 235 -4.62 -2.34 -15.43
N LYS A 236 -4.75 -2.56 -16.73
CA LYS A 236 -5.41 -3.76 -17.27
C LYS A 236 -4.65 -5.03 -16.88
N LEU A 237 -3.33 -5.04 -17.07
CA LEU A 237 -2.49 -6.19 -16.68
C LEU A 237 -2.53 -6.42 -15.16
N PHE A 238 -2.40 -5.36 -14.37
CA PHE A 238 -2.49 -5.43 -12.91
C PHE A 238 -3.83 -6.04 -12.46
N ASN A 239 -4.95 -5.53 -12.99
CA ASN A 239 -6.29 -6.03 -12.66
C ASN A 239 -6.47 -7.50 -13.07
N GLN A 240 -5.93 -7.93 -14.22
CA GLN A 240 -5.95 -9.33 -14.66
C GLN A 240 -5.17 -10.24 -13.70
N ILE A 241 -3.97 -9.83 -13.24
CA ILE A 241 -3.18 -10.57 -12.26
C ILE A 241 -3.94 -10.72 -10.95
N VAL A 242 -4.53 -9.61 -10.44
CA VAL A 242 -5.34 -9.62 -9.21
C VAL A 242 -6.53 -10.56 -9.35
N LYS A 243 -7.33 -10.44 -10.42
CA LYS A 243 -8.48 -11.32 -10.68
C LYS A 243 -8.08 -12.79 -10.74
N LYS A 244 -7.04 -13.14 -11.52
CA LYS A 244 -6.53 -14.51 -11.66
C LYS A 244 -6.12 -15.12 -10.33
N PHE A 245 -5.55 -14.34 -9.43
CA PHE A 245 -5.16 -14.83 -8.11
C PHE A 245 -6.34 -14.97 -7.16
N LEU A 246 -7.30 -14.07 -7.22
CA LEU A 246 -8.45 -14.04 -6.30
C LEU A 246 -9.54 -15.06 -6.66
N LEU A 247 -9.59 -15.54 -7.90
CA LEU A 247 -10.40 -16.70 -8.29
C LEU A 247 -9.90 -17.97 -7.59
#